data_b28b182eac37e56213976bd023ba6404
#
_entry.id   b28b182eac37e56213976bd023ba6404
#
_cell.length_a   1.000
_cell.length_b   1.000
_cell.length_c   1.000
_cell.angle_alpha   90.00
_cell.angle_beta   90.00
_cell.angle_gamma   90.00
#
_symmetry.space_group_name_H-M   'P 1'
#
loop_
_entity.id
_entity.type
_entity.pdbx_description
1 polymer ?
#
loop_
_entity_poly.entity_id
_entity_poly.type
_entity_poly.pdbx_seq_one_letter_code
_entity_poly.pdbx_strand_id
1 'polypeptide(L)'
;MRKRLVLLTVFTMALTLALVPTAGASDSSSCDTRVNNTYKKLLECVTLDGARSHQAALQSIADANNGIRTSGTPGYDASAAYAASVFEAAGLEVTVQSFQFQTFIVLTPTILEQVAPPPAGPVVNRIMSYSGSGDATAPVSTVAPITGCAASDFAGFPVGNIALISRGACTFAAKATNAYNAGASAVIIYNNVPGDLNGTLGNGFTLDIGVTAVTQDVGQALAATAGLVMRLKTDTFRGIATTTNVFAETPGGDPNNVVMVGAHLDSVNAGPGIQDNGSGSAAVLETAENLAKVPVVNKVRFALWGAEESGLVGSTYYVNNLSPDEQDEIALYLNFDMIGSPNSVFFVYDGDDSDGVGAPAGPPGSDAIEELFEGCAVSAKWGVETEGSE
;
A
#
# COMPACT_ATOMS: atom_id res chain seq x y z
N MET A 1 11.06 -8.99 81.86
CA MET A 1 10.46 -9.27 80.56
C MET A 1 9.55 -8.08 80.18
N ARG A 2 10.02 -7.20 79.32
CA ARG A 2 9.24 -6.04 78.88
C ARG A 2 8.77 -6.29 77.46
N LYS A 3 7.47 -6.43 77.25
CA LYS A 3 6.82 -6.52 75.95
C LYS A 3 6.81 -5.13 75.29
N ARG A 4 7.45 -5.01 74.14
CA ARG A 4 7.33 -3.78 73.31
C ARG A 4 6.17 -3.96 72.34
N LEU A 5 5.21 -3.06 72.47
CA LEU A 5 4.08 -2.91 71.58
C LEU A 5 4.53 -2.09 70.36
N VAL A 6 4.46 -2.64 69.16
CA VAL A 6 4.73 -1.93 67.91
C VAL A 6 3.39 -1.43 67.37
N LEU A 7 3.26 -0.08 67.36
CA LEU A 7 2.10 0.60 66.78
C LEU A 7 2.29 0.74 65.28
N LEU A 8 1.46 0.07 64.49
CA LEU A 8 1.45 0.17 63.04
C LEU A 8 0.51 1.29 62.64
N THR A 9 1.05 2.43 62.21
CA THR A 9 0.29 3.55 61.62
C THR A 9 0.04 3.26 60.18
N VAL A 10 -1.22 3.00 59.79
CA VAL A 10 -1.70 2.91 58.42
C VAL A 10 -1.92 4.30 57.90
N PHE A 11 -1.10 4.71 56.94
CA PHE A 11 -1.26 5.98 56.24
C PHE A 11 -2.24 5.76 55.07
N THR A 12 -3.48 6.18 55.19
CA THR A 12 -4.46 6.19 54.11
C THR A 12 -4.17 7.35 53.19
N MET A 13 -3.56 7.09 52.04
CA MET A 13 -3.37 8.07 50.99
C MET A 13 -4.69 8.18 50.21
N ALA A 14 -5.41 9.29 50.43
CA ALA A 14 -6.60 9.63 49.65
C ALA A 14 -6.17 10.03 48.23
N LEU A 15 -6.42 9.13 47.26
CA LEU A 15 -6.22 9.41 45.84
C LEU A 15 -7.37 10.29 45.33
N THR A 16 -7.14 11.59 45.22
CA THR A 16 -8.07 12.49 44.54
C THR A 16 -7.99 12.24 43.05
N LEU A 17 -8.94 11.48 42.48
CA LEU A 17 -9.15 11.41 41.04
C LEU A 17 -9.58 12.81 40.57
N ALA A 18 -8.67 13.53 39.90
CA ALA A 18 -9.03 14.68 39.11
C ALA A 18 -9.85 14.18 37.91
N LEU A 19 -11.13 14.49 37.89
CA LEU A 19 -11.99 14.34 36.72
C LEU A 19 -11.43 15.28 35.61
N VAL A 20 -10.67 14.70 34.68
CA VAL A 20 -10.40 15.34 33.40
C VAL A 20 -11.74 15.38 32.66
N PRO A 21 -12.24 16.54 32.21
CA PRO A 21 -13.43 16.53 31.38
C PRO A 21 -13.10 15.79 30.07
N THR A 22 -13.67 14.60 29.88
CA THR A 22 -13.72 13.94 28.60
C THR A 22 -14.46 14.88 27.66
N ALA A 23 -13.78 15.36 26.61
CA ALA A 23 -14.44 15.95 25.46
C ALA A 23 -15.53 14.96 25.04
N GLY A 24 -16.78 15.43 25.00
CA GLY A 24 -17.95 14.57 24.86
C GLY A 24 -17.81 13.69 23.62
N ALA A 25 -17.76 12.38 23.85
CA ALA A 25 -18.12 11.42 22.81
C ALA A 25 -19.54 11.78 22.38
N SER A 26 -19.74 12.16 21.14
CA SER A 26 -21.08 12.29 20.55
C SER A 26 -21.77 10.94 20.76
N ASP A 27 -23.01 11.00 21.22
CA ASP A 27 -23.83 9.81 21.51
C ASP A 27 -23.96 8.99 20.21
N SER A 28 -23.15 7.93 20.06
CA SER A 28 -23.13 7.08 18.86
C SER A 28 -24.52 6.54 18.51
N SER A 29 -25.37 6.36 19.53
CA SER A 29 -26.78 5.93 19.36
C SER A 29 -27.63 6.89 18.52
N SER A 30 -27.26 8.17 18.43
CA SER A 30 -28.00 9.13 17.62
C SER A 30 -27.67 9.02 16.12
N CYS A 31 -26.47 8.61 15.76
CA CYS A 31 -26.02 8.44 14.38
C CYS A 31 -26.66 7.23 13.70
N ASP A 32 -26.94 6.17 14.46
CA ASP A 32 -27.54 4.94 13.92
C ASP A 32 -29.02 5.12 13.50
N THR A 33 -29.71 6.05 14.12
CA THR A 33 -31.17 6.19 13.97
C THR A 33 -31.63 7.45 13.24
N ARG A 34 -30.76 8.44 13.05
CA ARG A 34 -31.11 9.70 12.41
C ARG A 34 -30.72 9.72 10.92
N VAL A 35 -31.44 10.54 10.15
CA VAL A 35 -31.08 10.86 8.76
C VAL A 35 -30.03 11.98 8.76
N ASN A 36 -28.85 11.71 8.19
CA ASN A 36 -27.72 12.64 8.11
C ASN A 36 -27.82 13.58 6.89
N ASN A 37 -28.97 14.20 6.66
CA ASN A 37 -29.34 14.94 5.46
C ASN A 37 -28.79 16.39 5.40
N THR A 38 -27.81 16.73 6.19
CA THR A 38 -27.06 17.98 6.09
C THR A 38 -25.58 17.70 6.32
N TYR A 39 -24.71 18.49 5.69
CA TYR A 39 -23.27 18.43 5.86
C TYR A 39 -22.84 18.32 7.35
N LYS A 40 -23.39 19.22 8.18
CA LYS A 40 -23.09 19.20 9.62
C LYS A 40 -23.45 17.87 10.28
N LYS A 41 -24.63 17.35 10.02
CA LYS A 41 -25.11 16.07 10.60
C LYS A 41 -24.30 14.88 10.14
N LEU A 42 -23.87 14.88 8.87
CA LEU A 42 -23.02 13.82 8.31
C LEU A 42 -21.65 13.86 8.99
N LEU A 43 -21.01 15.03 9.08
CA LEU A 43 -19.71 15.19 9.75
C LEU A 43 -19.72 14.82 11.24
N GLU A 44 -20.85 14.95 11.92
CA GLU A 44 -20.98 14.49 13.30
C GLU A 44 -20.95 12.97 13.44
N CYS A 45 -21.26 12.25 12.36
CA CYS A 45 -21.37 10.78 12.36
C CYS A 45 -20.24 10.09 11.62
N VAL A 46 -19.59 10.73 10.66
CA VAL A 46 -18.33 10.23 10.08
C VAL A 46 -17.20 10.58 11.04
N THR A 47 -16.69 9.56 11.73
CA THR A 47 -15.79 9.78 12.87
C THR A 47 -14.43 9.12 12.65
N LEU A 48 -13.40 9.70 13.30
CA LEU A 48 -12.07 9.09 13.32
C LEU A 48 -12.10 7.70 14.00
N ASP A 49 -12.90 7.54 15.05
CA ASP A 49 -12.99 6.25 15.76
C ASP A 49 -13.67 5.19 14.90
N GLY A 50 -14.68 5.55 14.10
CA GLY A 50 -15.29 4.66 13.10
C GLY A 50 -14.27 4.25 12.04
N ALA A 51 -13.59 5.19 11.41
CA ALA A 51 -12.53 4.88 10.44
C ALA A 51 -11.41 3.99 11.04
N ARG A 52 -10.98 4.26 12.27
CA ARG A 52 -9.99 3.41 12.96
C ARG A 52 -10.50 2.01 13.27
N SER A 53 -11.80 1.83 13.48
CA SER A 53 -12.40 0.51 13.66
C SER A 53 -12.25 -0.32 12.39
N HIS A 54 -12.47 0.26 11.22
CA HIS A 54 -12.22 -0.39 9.93
C HIS A 54 -10.73 -0.69 9.72
N GLN A 55 -9.83 0.26 10.04
CA GLN A 55 -8.38 -0.02 9.98
C GLN A 55 -7.98 -1.18 10.89
N ALA A 56 -8.53 -1.26 12.10
CA ALA A 56 -8.25 -2.36 13.04
C ALA A 56 -8.78 -3.71 12.51
N ALA A 57 -9.91 -3.72 11.83
CA ALA A 57 -10.43 -4.91 11.16
C ALA A 57 -9.51 -5.36 10.02
N LEU A 58 -9.06 -4.44 9.16
CA LEU A 58 -8.11 -4.73 8.08
C LEU A 58 -6.75 -5.23 8.64
N GLN A 59 -6.28 -4.65 9.75
CA GLN A 59 -5.07 -5.15 10.43
C GLN A 59 -5.27 -6.58 10.93
N SER A 60 -6.40 -6.87 11.57
CA SER A 60 -6.71 -8.21 12.07
C SER A 60 -6.79 -9.24 10.95
N ILE A 61 -7.32 -8.84 9.79
CA ILE A 61 -7.35 -9.67 8.58
C ILE A 61 -5.91 -9.95 8.10
N ALA A 62 -5.06 -8.93 8.03
CA ALA A 62 -3.66 -9.11 7.66
C ALA A 62 -2.94 -10.05 8.64
N ASP A 63 -3.11 -9.85 9.95
CA ASP A 63 -2.47 -10.68 10.99
C ASP A 63 -2.86 -12.16 10.86
N ALA A 64 -4.10 -12.43 10.47
CA ALA A 64 -4.59 -13.80 10.22
C ALA A 64 -4.08 -14.39 8.88
N ASN A 65 -3.48 -13.57 7.99
CA ASN A 65 -3.11 -13.92 6.62
C ASN A 65 -1.65 -13.53 6.29
N ASN A 66 -0.71 -14.00 7.10
CA ASN A 66 0.73 -13.78 6.92
C ASN A 66 1.16 -12.30 6.95
N GLY A 67 0.37 -11.44 7.55
CA GLY A 67 0.67 -10.02 7.70
C GLY A 67 0.41 -9.18 6.44
N ILE A 68 -0.29 -9.70 5.43
CA ILE A 68 -0.54 -9.01 4.16
C ILE A 68 -2.02 -9.09 3.72
N ARG A 69 -2.41 -8.17 2.85
CA ARG A 69 -3.71 -8.10 2.17
C ARG A 69 -3.54 -7.91 0.66
N THR A 70 -2.43 -8.41 0.14
CA THR A 70 -2.05 -8.30 -1.27
C THR A 70 -3.07 -8.98 -2.16
N SER A 71 -3.46 -8.36 -3.25
CA SER A 71 -4.39 -8.90 -4.25
C SER A 71 -3.97 -10.29 -4.75
N GLY A 72 -4.93 -11.20 -4.87
CA GLY A 72 -4.69 -12.59 -5.23
C GLY A 72 -4.25 -13.47 -4.05
N THR A 73 -4.37 -12.98 -2.81
CA THR A 73 -4.09 -13.76 -1.58
C THR A 73 -5.33 -13.86 -0.70
N PRO A 74 -5.39 -14.85 0.23
CA PRO A 74 -6.51 -14.95 1.17
C PRO A 74 -6.74 -13.69 2.03
N GLY A 75 -5.68 -12.91 2.32
CA GLY A 75 -5.80 -11.65 3.05
C GLY A 75 -6.58 -10.60 2.28
N TYR A 76 -6.39 -10.53 0.95
CA TYR A 76 -7.20 -9.68 0.11
C TYR A 76 -8.65 -10.15 0.05
N ASP A 77 -8.87 -11.46 -0.20
CA ASP A 77 -10.21 -12.02 -0.30
C ASP A 77 -11.03 -11.77 0.98
N ALA A 78 -10.40 -11.91 2.15
CA ALA A 78 -11.02 -11.59 3.43
C ALA A 78 -11.31 -10.09 3.59
N SER A 79 -10.43 -9.20 3.07
CA SER A 79 -10.65 -7.75 3.08
C SER A 79 -11.81 -7.35 2.19
N ALA A 80 -11.91 -7.94 1.00
CA ALA A 80 -13.02 -7.73 0.07
C ALA A 80 -14.36 -8.22 0.65
N ALA A 81 -14.36 -9.40 1.27
CA ALA A 81 -15.55 -9.93 1.95
C ALA A 81 -15.97 -9.05 3.14
N TYR A 82 -15.02 -8.56 3.92
CA TYR A 82 -15.29 -7.61 5.01
C TYR A 82 -15.93 -6.33 4.48
N ALA A 83 -15.34 -5.71 3.46
CA ALA A 83 -15.85 -4.48 2.86
C ALA A 83 -17.25 -4.67 2.28
N ALA A 84 -17.50 -5.77 1.56
CA ALA A 84 -18.83 -6.10 1.05
C ALA A 84 -19.86 -6.24 2.18
N SER A 85 -19.49 -6.92 3.29
CA SER A 85 -20.38 -7.08 4.43
C SER A 85 -20.74 -5.76 5.14
N VAL A 86 -19.79 -4.81 5.21
CA VAL A 86 -20.03 -3.46 5.74
C VAL A 86 -21.04 -2.71 4.86
N PHE A 87 -20.82 -2.70 3.56
CA PHE A 87 -21.72 -2.05 2.61
C PHE A 87 -23.13 -2.66 2.62
N GLU A 88 -23.24 -4.00 2.65
CA GLU A 88 -24.51 -4.70 2.76
C GLU A 88 -25.26 -4.36 4.05
N ALA A 89 -24.55 -4.34 5.18
CA ALA A 89 -25.10 -3.98 6.48
C ALA A 89 -25.60 -2.54 6.51
N ALA A 90 -24.97 -1.64 5.78
CA ALA A 90 -25.43 -0.26 5.60
C ALA A 90 -26.68 -0.14 4.70
N GLY A 91 -27.07 -1.18 3.98
CA GLY A 91 -28.20 -1.20 3.05
C GLY A 91 -27.89 -0.67 1.66
N LEU A 92 -26.62 -0.68 1.26
CA LEU A 92 -26.16 -0.35 -0.08
C LEU A 92 -26.31 -1.54 -1.03
N GLU A 93 -26.41 -1.27 -2.33
CA GLU A 93 -26.43 -2.29 -3.39
C GLU A 93 -24.99 -2.70 -3.73
N VAL A 94 -24.58 -3.92 -3.33
CA VAL A 94 -23.19 -4.38 -3.45
C VAL A 94 -22.96 -5.19 -4.72
N THR A 95 -21.86 -4.91 -5.41
CA THR A 95 -21.36 -5.67 -6.55
C THR A 95 -19.91 -6.04 -6.33
N VAL A 96 -19.56 -7.32 -6.53
CA VAL A 96 -18.19 -7.81 -6.51
C VAL A 96 -17.78 -8.18 -7.93
N GLN A 97 -16.83 -7.43 -8.51
CA GLN A 97 -16.36 -7.62 -9.87
C GLN A 97 -15.05 -8.40 -9.87
N SER A 98 -15.07 -9.65 -10.35
CA SER A 98 -13.89 -10.50 -10.45
C SER A 98 -13.11 -10.26 -11.73
N PHE A 99 -11.78 -10.25 -11.64
CA PHE A 99 -10.89 -10.13 -12.80
C PHE A 99 -9.56 -10.87 -12.58
N GLN A 100 -8.86 -11.11 -13.68
CA GLN A 100 -7.53 -11.73 -13.67
C GLN A 100 -6.45 -10.68 -13.92
N PHE A 101 -5.30 -10.86 -13.27
CA PHE A 101 -4.17 -9.97 -13.44
C PHE A 101 -2.84 -10.70 -13.30
N GLN A 102 -1.78 -10.13 -13.86
CA GLN A 102 -0.43 -10.62 -13.65
C GLN A 102 0.05 -10.21 -12.27
N THR A 103 0.36 -11.19 -11.42
CA THR A 103 0.75 -10.94 -10.03
C THR A 103 2.17 -11.39 -9.72
N PHE A 104 2.70 -10.84 -8.64
CA PHE A 104 3.93 -11.24 -7.98
C PHE A 104 3.68 -11.37 -6.47
N ILE A 105 3.93 -12.55 -5.91
CA ILE A 105 3.73 -12.83 -4.49
C ILE A 105 5.02 -13.40 -3.90
N VAL A 106 5.44 -12.88 -2.75
CA VAL A 106 6.54 -13.46 -1.95
C VAL A 106 5.96 -14.53 -1.04
N LEU A 107 6.32 -15.78 -1.26
CA LEU A 107 5.76 -16.93 -0.54
C LEU A 107 6.43 -17.14 0.83
N THR A 108 7.75 -16.90 0.91
CA THR A 108 8.50 -16.93 2.16
C THR A 108 9.50 -15.76 2.21
N PRO A 109 9.88 -15.27 3.42
CA PRO A 109 10.85 -14.18 3.54
C PRO A 109 12.15 -14.46 2.78
N THR A 110 12.62 -13.45 2.04
CA THR A 110 13.91 -13.52 1.32
C THR A 110 15.06 -13.60 2.32
N ILE A 111 15.99 -14.53 2.08
CA ILE A 111 17.19 -14.68 2.88
C ILE A 111 18.38 -14.20 2.05
N LEU A 112 19.13 -13.23 2.58
CA LEU A 112 20.46 -12.86 2.10
C LEU A 112 21.43 -12.98 3.27
N GLU A 113 22.43 -13.85 3.14
CA GLU A 113 23.40 -14.14 4.20
C GLU A 113 24.83 -14.09 3.66
N GLN A 114 25.73 -13.46 4.42
CA GLN A 114 27.15 -13.64 4.21
C GLN A 114 27.58 -14.96 4.85
N VAL A 115 28.16 -15.86 4.04
CA VAL A 115 28.64 -17.17 4.50
C VAL A 115 30.14 -17.11 4.80
N ALA A 116 30.90 -16.41 3.96
CA ALA A 116 32.35 -16.19 4.12
C ALA A 116 32.75 -14.84 3.51
N PRO A 117 33.87 -14.23 3.98
CA PRO A 117 34.60 -14.54 5.20
C PRO A 117 33.81 -14.16 6.45
N PRO A 118 34.25 -14.58 7.64
CA PRO A 118 33.67 -14.10 8.89
C PRO A 118 33.77 -12.57 9.03
N PRO A 119 32.79 -11.92 9.71
CA PRO A 119 31.62 -12.51 10.38
C PRO A 119 30.52 -12.93 9.39
N ALA A 120 30.06 -14.19 9.52
CA ALA A 120 28.89 -14.67 8.81
C ALA A 120 27.60 -14.15 9.45
N GLY A 121 26.53 -13.97 8.66
CA GLY A 121 25.25 -13.55 9.17
C GLY A 121 24.33 -12.93 8.14
N PRO A 122 23.12 -12.56 8.57
CA PRO A 122 22.12 -11.97 7.69
C PRO A 122 22.52 -10.58 7.22
N VAL A 123 22.14 -10.28 5.98
CA VAL A 123 22.32 -8.97 5.34
C VAL A 123 20.93 -8.40 5.04
N VAL A 124 20.69 -7.16 5.47
CA VAL A 124 19.43 -6.47 5.18
C VAL A 124 19.27 -6.32 3.67
N ASN A 125 18.13 -6.72 3.18
CA ASN A 125 17.85 -6.73 1.74
C ASN A 125 16.37 -6.50 1.46
N ARG A 126 16.05 -6.17 0.21
CA ARG A 126 14.68 -6.06 -0.31
C ARG A 126 14.59 -6.87 -1.60
N ILE A 127 13.63 -7.78 -1.68
CA ILE A 127 13.41 -8.53 -2.91
C ILE A 127 13.00 -7.56 -4.03
N MET A 128 13.50 -7.80 -5.25
CA MET A 128 13.00 -7.11 -6.43
C MET A 128 11.65 -7.70 -6.84
N SER A 129 10.63 -6.86 -7.08
CA SER A 129 9.35 -7.33 -7.59
C SER A 129 9.56 -8.09 -8.91
N TYR A 130 8.81 -9.18 -9.08
CA TYR A 130 8.95 -10.15 -10.17
C TYR A 130 10.27 -10.94 -10.18
N SER A 131 11.03 -10.97 -9.09
CA SER A 131 12.16 -11.90 -8.92
C SER A 131 11.70 -13.36 -9.10
N GLY A 132 12.53 -14.18 -9.69
CA GLY A 132 12.34 -15.63 -9.69
C GLY A 132 12.63 -16.24 -8.32
N SER A 133 12.25 -17.52 -8.16
CA SER A 133 12.63 -18.33 -7.01
C SER A 133 14.02 -18.95 -7.22
N GLY A 134 14.75 -19.16 -6.10
CA GLY A 134 16.04 -19.83 -6.09
C GLY A 134 16.63 -19.91 -4.69
N ASP A 135 17.61 -20.79 -4.50
CA ASP A 135 18.41 -20.89 -3.29
C ASP A 135 19.87 -21.19 -3.73
N ALA A 136 20.66 -20.14 -3.80
CA ALA A 136 22.05 -20.20 -4.25
C ALA A 136 23.00 -19.80 -3.14
N THR A 137 24.03 -20.66 -2.91
CA THR A 137 25.17 -20.33 -2.06
C THR A 137 26.42 -20.39 -2.94
N ALA A 138 27.03 -19.22 -3.22
CA ALA A 138 28.15 -19.15 -4.17
C ALA A 138 29.05 -17.94 -3.89
N PRO A 139 30.28 -17.93 -4.45
CA PRO A 139 31.12 -16.74 -4.48
C PRO A 139 30.42 -15.59 -5.19
N VAL A 140 30.67 -14.37 -4.72
CA VAL A 140 30.15 -13.17 -5.35
C VAL A 140 31.18 -12.59 -6.33
N SER A 141 30.72 -12.21 -7.51
CA SER A 141 31.52 -11.54 -8.54
C SER A 141 30.85 -10.25 -9.01
N THR A 142 31.68 -9.21 -9.13
CA THR A 142 31.29 -7.96 -9.79
C THR A 142 31.47 -8.08 -11.31
N VAL A 143 30.86 -7.15 -12.04
CA VAL A 143 30.95 -7.04 -13.51
C VAL A 143 31.65 -5.72 -13.92
N ALA A 144 32.07 -5.62 -15.15
CA ALA A 144 32.75 -4.40 -15.64
C ALA A 144 32.23 -3.99 -17.02
N PRO A 145 31.55 -2.83 -17.13
CA PRO A 145 31.19 -1.85 -16.08
C PRO A 145 30.25 -2.44 -15.01
N ILE A 146 30.38 -1.91 -13.80
CA ILE A 146 29.65 -2.40 -12.61
C ILE A 146 28.11 -2.35 -12.74
N THR A 147 27.61 -1.61 -13.72
CA THR A 147 26.19 -1.46 -13.99
C THR A 147 25.58 -2.66 -14.74
N GLY A 148 26.35 -3.51 -15.38
CA GLY A 148 25.91 -4.74 -16.02
C GLY A 148 24.82 -4.57 -17.07
N CYS A 149 24.89 -3.50 -17.86
CA CYS A 149 23.84 -3.13 -18.81
C CYS A 149 23.94 -3.83 -20.17
N ALA A 150 25.12 -4.37 -20.51
CA ALA A 150 25.36 -5.10 -21.74
C ALA A 150 25.90 -6.50 -21.45
N ALA A 151 25.65 -7.45 -22.34
CA ALA A 151 26.18 -8.81 -22.22
C ALA A 151 27.73 -8.81 -22.15
N SER A 152 28.39 -7.86 -22.83
CA SER A 152 29.85 -7.68 -22.80
C SER A 152 30.38 -7.33 -21.40
N ASP A 153 29.57 -6.73 -20.53
CA ASP A 153 29.96 -6.36 -19.17
C ASP A 153 30.24 -7.58 -18.29
N PHE A 154 29.75 -8.73 -18.72
CA PHE A 154 29.92 -10.04 -18.08
C PHE A 154 31.04 -10.86 -18.72
N ALA A 155 31.90 -10.27 -19.55
CA ALA A 155 33.02 -10.99 -20.14
C ALA A 155 33.92 -11.59 -19.06
N GLY A 156 34.05 -12.93 -19.06
CA GLY A 156 34.82 -13.67 -18.05
C GLY A 156 34.13 -13.83 -16.69
N PHE A 157 32.83 -13.54 -16.59
CA PHE A 157 32.06 -13.79 -15.38
C PHE A 157 32.07 -15.30 -15.04
N PRO A 158 32.41 -15.70 -13.81
CA PRO A 158 32.46 -17.11 -13.44
C PRO A 158 31.04 -17.69 -13.33
N VAL A 159 30.74 -18.67 -14.16
CA VAL A 159 29.43 -19.37 -14.14
C VAL A 159 29.16 -19.97 -12.77
N GLY A 160 27.94 -19.81 -12.28
CA GLY A 160 27.50 -20.26 -10.95
C GLY A 160 27.74 -19.25 -9.82
N ASN A 161 28.48 -18.18 -10.04
CA ASN A 161 28.64 -17.13 -9.03
C ASN A 161 27.39 -16.26 -8.91
N ILE A 162 27.25 -15.59 -7.77
CA ILE A 162 26.25 -14.55 -7.57
C ILE A 162 26.77 -13.25 -8.18
N ALA A 163 25.98 -12.61 -9.05
CA ALA A 163 26.35 -11.33 -9.64
C ALA A 163 26.03 -10.16 -8.69
N LEU A 164 27.01 -9.30 -8.41
CA LEU A 164 26.83 -8.06 -7.67
C LEU A 164 26.94 -6.87 -8.63
N ILE A 165 25.83 -6.11 -8.77
CA ILE A 165 25.64 -5.12 -9.83
C ILE A 165 25.15 -3.81 -9.20
N SER A 166 25.63 -2.65 -9.71
CA SER A 166 25.12 -1.33 -9.30
C SER A 166 23.84 -0.96 -10.04
N ARG A 167 22.93 -0.26 -9.37
CA ARG A 167 21.83 0.50 -10.02
C ARG A 167 22.43 1.52 -11.01
N GLY A 168 21.61 1.93 -11.99
CA GLY A 168 21.91 2.99 -12.96
C GLY A 168 21.99 2.47 -14.40
N ALA A 169 21.89 3.40 -15.34
CA ALA A 169 22.02 3.27 -16.79
C ALA A 169 21.00 2.40 -17.54
N CYS A 170 20.47 1.33 -16.97
CA CYS A 170 19.47 0.46 -17.61
C CYS A 170 18.52 -0.15 -16.59
N THR A 171 17.45 -0.79 -17.06
CA THR A 171 16.43 -1.41 -16.22
C THR A 171 17.01 -2.57 -15.39
N PHE A 172 16.39 -2.85 -14.25
CA PHE A 172 16.78 -3.99 -13.40
C PHE A 172 16.57 -5.33 -14.14
N ALA A 173 15.53 -5.43 -14.97
CA ALA A 173 15.30 -6.57 -15.82
C ALA A 173 16.48 -6.84 -16.78
N ALA A 174 17.00 -5.80 -17.45
CA ALA A 174 18.15 -5.94 -18.33
C ALA A 174 19.40 -6.45 -17.60
N LYS A 175 19.68 -5.92 -16.40
CA LYS A 175 20.79 -6.37 -15.54
C LYS A 175 20.63 -7.84 -15.15
N ALA A 176 19.46 -8.22 -14.66
CA ALA A 176 19.17 -9.59 -14.25
C ALA A 176 19.22 -10.56 -15.42
N THR A 177 18.71 -10.16 -16.61
CA THR A 177 18.78 -10.96 -17.85
C THR A 177 20.22 -11.17 -18.31
N ASN A 178 21.05 -10.14 -18.30
CA ASN A 178 22.45 -10.26 -18.67
C ASN A 178 23.22 -11.18 -17.70
N ALA A 179 22.96 -11.04 -16.39
CA ALA A 179 23.54 -11.91 -15.37
C ALA A 179 23.11 -13.37 -15.55
N TYR A 180 21.82 -13.62 -15.76
CA TYR A 180 21.29 -14.97 -16.03
C TYR A 180 21.94 -15.59 -17.26
N ASN A 181 22.02 -14.86 -18.36
CA ASN A 181 22.64 -15.32 -19.60
C ASN A 181 24.15 -15.59 -19.47
N ALA A 182 24.81 -14.89 -18.54
CA ALA A 182 26.23 -15.13 -18.19
C ALA A 182 26.40 -16.31 -17.22
N GLY A 183 25.33 -16.96 -16.79
CA GLY A 183 25.36 -18.11 -15.90
C GLY A 183 25.44 -17.76 -14.43
N ALA A 184 25.02 -16.56 -14.02
CA ALA A 184 24.88 -16.23 -12.60
C ALA A 184 23.82 -17.10 -11.92
N SER A 185 24.09 -17.55 -10.70
CA SER A 185 23.17 -18.34 -9.88
C SER A 185 22.13 -17.49 -9.14
N ALA A 186 22.45 -16.22 -8.91
CA ALA A 186 21.56 -15.21 -8.30
C ALA A 186 22.12 -13.81 -8.58
N VAL A 187 21.33 -12.77 -8.28
CA VAL A 187 21.72 -11.37 -8.51
C VAL A 187 21.46 -10.54 -7.26
N ILE A 188 22.43 -9.75 -6.86
CA ILE A 188 22.33 -8.71 -5.84
C ILE A 188 22.54 -7.37 -6.55
N ILE A 189 21.53 -6.48 -6.47
CA ILE A 189 21.63 -5.13 -7.04
C ILE A 189 21.72 -4.14 -5.88
N TYR A 190 22.74 -3.31 -5.87
CA TYR A 190 22.86 -2.27 -4.86
C TYR A 190 22.53 -0.88 -5.39
N ASN A 191 22.00 -0.03 -4.51
CA ASN A 191 21.65 1.33 -4.85
C ASN A 191 22.88 2.14 -5.24
N ASN A 192 22.75 3.10 -6.15
CA ASN A 192 23.80 4.03 -6.56
C ASN A 192 23.74 5.37 -5.81
N VAL A 193 22.75 5.54 -4.93
CA VAL A 193 22.57 6.66 -4.02
C VAL A 193 22.30 6.12 -2.60
N PRO A 194 22.50 6.91 -1.54
CA PRO A 194 22.16 6.50 -0.18
C PRO A 194 20.66 6.13 -0.05
N GLY A 195 20.36 5.18 0.84
CA GLY A 195 19.01 4.73 1.15
C GLY A 195 18.62 3.40 0.52
N ASP A 196 17.41 2.97 0.82
CA ASP A 196 16.83 1.71 0.34
C ASP A 196 16.67 1.71 -1.18
N LEU A 197 16.64 0.53 -1.75
CA LEU A 197 16.34 0.31 -3.16
C LEU A 197 15.08 -0.55 -3.28
N ASN A 198 13.97 0.08 -3.57
CA ASN A 198 12.77 -0.60 -4.04
C ASN A 198 12.83 -0.67 -5.56
N GLY A 199 12.66 -1.86 -6.12
CA GLY A 199 12.82 -2.05 -7.55
C GLY A 199 11.97 -3.18 -8.09
N THR A 200 11.64 -3.08 -9.38
CA THR A 200 10.87 -4.09 -10.11
C THR A 200 11.63 -4.56 -11.34
N LEU A 201 11.53 -5.85 -11.61
CA LEU A 201 11.98 -6.43 -12.88
C LEU A 201 10.89 -6.32 -13.97
N GLY A 202 9.67 -5.92 -13.55
CA GLY A 202 8.50 -5.81 -14.43
C GLY A 202 7.80 -7.15 -14.66
N ASN A 203 6.51 -7.08 -14.96
CA ASN A 203 5.63 -8.25 -15.14
C ASN A 203 6.03 -9.17 -16.32
N GLY A 204 6.80 -8.66 -17.27
CA GLY A 204 7.35 -9.45 -18.37
C GLY A 204 8.63 -10.25 -18.02
N PHE A 205 9.19 -10.13 -16.82
CA PHE A 205 10.37 -10.87 -16.41
C PHE A 205 10.00 -12.30 -15.98
N THR A 206 10.44 -13.29 -16.76
CA THR A 206 10.07 -14.71 -16.59
C THR A 206 11.23 -15.63 -16.23
N LEU A 207 12.46 -15.09 -16.12
CA LEU A 207 13.65 -15.93 -15.84
C LEU A 207 13.64 -16.41 -14.38
N ASP A 208 13.99 -17.69 -14.18
CA ASP A 208 14.08 -18.30 -12.85
C ASP A 208 15.45 -18.02 -12.22
N ILE A 209 15.59 -16.81 -11.73
CA ILE A 209 16.78 -16.34 -10.99
C ILE A 209 16.34 -15.45 -9.84
N GLY A 210 16.87 -15.69 -8.63
CA GLY A 210 16.64 -14.85 -7.47
C GLY A 210 17.35 -13.50 -7.61
N VAL A 211 16.61 -12.42 -7.43
CA VAL A 211 17.12 -11.05 -7.51
C VAL A 211 16.71 -10.26 -6.27
N THR A 212 17.68 -9.72 -5.55
CA THR A 212 17.44 -8.87 -4.36
C THR A 212 18.20 -7.56 -4.46
N ALA A 213 17.76 -6.58 -3.66
CA ALA A 213 18.37 -5.27 -3.54
C ALA A 213 19.00 -5.06 -2.17
N VAL A 214 20.06 -4.24 -2.13
CA VAL A 214 20.69 -3.74 -0.91
C VAL A 214 20.97 -2.25 -1.04
N THR A 215 21.22 -1.58 0.07
CA THR A 215 21.63 -0.17 0.10
C THR A 215 23.00 0.03 -0.56
N GLN A 216 23.33 1.29 -0.86
CA GLN A 216 24.61 1.65 -1.50
C GLN A 216 25.81 1.21 -0.65
N ASP A 217 25.82 1.55 0.63
CA ASP A 217 26.89 1.25 1.56
C ASP A 217 27.09 -0.26 1.74
N VAL A 218 26.02 -1.02 1.86
CA VAL A 218 26.07 -2.50 1.91
C VAL A 218 26.66 -3.05 0.63
N GLY A 219 26.18 -2.62 -0.54
CA GLY A 219 26.69 -3.11 -1.83
C GLY A 219 28.16 -2.80 -2.06
N GLN A 220 28.61 -1.61 -1.69
CA GLN A 220 30.03 -1.23 -1.77
C GLN A 220 30.90 -2.05 -0.81
N ALA A 221 30.43 -2.30 0.40
CA ALA A 221 31.12 -3.16 1.36
C ALA A 221 31.24 -4.61 0.83
N LEU A 222 30.16 -5.16 0.27
CA LEU A 222 30.18 -6.48 -0.35
C LEU A 222 31.17 -6.55 -1.53
N ALA A 223 31.19 -5.52 -2.38
CA ALA A 223 32.11 -5.44 -3.53
C ALA A 223 33.59 -5.37 -3.11
N ALA A 224 33.88 -4.77 -1.95
CA ALA A 224 35.24 -4.66 -1.41
C ALA A 224 35.71 -5.90 -0.63
N THR A 225 34.79 -6.85 -0.35
CA THR A 225 35.11 -8.02 0.48
C THR A 225 35.74 -9.12 -0.35
N ALA A 226 37.05 -9.38 -0.13
CA ALA A 226 37.74 -10.46 -0.81
C ALA A 226 37.24 -11.84 -0.37
N GLY A 227 37.04 -12.76 -1.34
CA GLY A 227 36.61 -14.13 -1.05
C GLY A 227 35.14 -14.21 -0.54
N LEU A 228 34.34 -13.20 -0.84
CA LEU A 228 32.93 -13.15 -0.43
C LEU A 228 32.14 -14.33 -0.98
N VAL A 229 31.46 -15.06 -0.09
CA VAL A 229 30.47 -16.08 -0.41
C VAL A 229 29.16 -15.66 0.24
N MET A 230 28.10 -15.60 -0.54
CA MET A 230 26.75 -15.26 -0.09
C MET A 230 25.78 -16.40 -0.33
N ARG A 231 24.72 -16.45 0.46
CA ARG A 231 23.51 -17.20 0.15
C ARG A 231 22.37 -16.24 -0.14
N LEU A 232 21.72 -16.41 -1.27
CA LEU A 232 20.45 -15.77 -1.59
C LEU A 232 19.38 -16.83 -1.79
N LYS A 233 18.32 -16.80 -0.98
CA LYS A 233 17.11 -17.59 -1.16
C LYS A 233 15.95 -16.65 -1.42
N THR A 234 15.25 -16.88 -2.52
CA THR A 234 13.97 -16.25 -2.87
C THR A 234 12.94 -17.35 -3.11
N ASP A 235 11.72 -17.11 -2.67
CA ASP A 235 10.59 -18.03 -2.85
C ASP A 235 9.37 -17.20 -3.23
N THR A 236 9.01 -17.23 -4.51
CA THR A 236 8.08 -16.30 -5.12
C THR A 236 7.12 -17.01 -6.06
N PHE A 237 5.96 -16.45 -6.24
CA PHE A 237 5.02 -16.81 -7.29
C PHE A 237 4.91 -15.65 -8.29
N ARG A 238 4.94 -15.98 -9.56
CA ARG A 238 4.70 -15.07 -10.69
C ARG A 238 3.71 -15.74 -11.61
N GLY A 239 2.61 -15.09 -11.93
CA GLY A 239 1.61 -15.72 -12.78
C GLY A 239 0.32 -14.93 -12.82
N ILE A 240 -0.71 -15.58 -13.35
CA ILE A 240 -2.06 -15.02 -13.35
C ILE A 240 -2.75 -15.40 -12.03
N ALA A 241 -3.23 -14.40 -11.31
CA ALA A 241 -4.12 -14.58 -10.17
C ALA A 241 -5.49 -13.96 -10.46
N THR A 242 -6.49 -14.37 -9.69
CA THR A 242 -7.82 -13.75 -9.70
C THR A 242 -7.93 -12.87 -8.46
N THR A 243 -8.53 -11.70 -8.61
CA THR A 243 -8.86 -10.78 -7.54
C THR A 243 -10.20 -10.10 -7.84
N THR A 244 -10.61 -9.15 -7.00
CA THR A 244 -11.91 -8.47 -7.15
C THR A 244 -11.81 -6.98 -6.91
N ASN A 245 -12.68 -6.20 -7.54
CA ASN A 245 -13.11 -4.90 -7.06
C ASN A 245 -14.40 -5.06 -6.26
N VAL A 246 -14.64 -4.21 -5.27
CA VAL A 246 -15.88 -4.17 -4.50
C VAL A 246 -16.55 -2.80 -4.69
N PHE A 247 -17.79 -2.80 -5.17
CA PHE A 247 -18.59 -1.59 -5.35
C PHE A 247 -19.81 -1.63 -4.45
N ALA A 248 -20.25 -0.45 -4.05
CA ALA A 248 -21.50 -0.29 -3.35
C ALA A 248 -22.22 0.97 -3.82
N GLU A 249 -23.50 0.90 -4.08
CA GLU A 249 -24.28 2.04 -4.54
C GLU A 249 -25.40 2.39 -3.58
N THR A 250 -25.70 3.67 -3.50
CA THR A 250 -26.93 4.11 -2.84
C THR A 250 -28.15 3.58 -3.59
N PRO A 251 -29.19 3.09 -2.87
CA PRO A 251 -30.40 2.57 -3.53
C PRO A 251 -31.20 3.66 -4.28
N GLY A 252 -30.96 4.93 -3.95
CA GLY A 252 -31.56 6.11 -4.59
C GLY A 252 -30.53 6.98 -5.26
N GLY A 253 -31.01 8.11 -5.82
CA GLY A 253 -30.22 9.08 -6.57
C GLY A 253 -30.32 8.88 -8.08
N ASP A 254 -29.95 9.90 -8.85
CA ASP A 254 -29.96 9.87 -10.32
C ASP A 254 -28.83 8.95 -10.83
N PRO A 255 -29.15 7.83 -11.48
CA PRO A 255 -28.14 6.91 -12.01
C PRO A 255 -27.37 7.45 -13.22
N ASN A 256 -27.89 8.50 -13.89
CA ASN A 256 -27.21 9.13 -15.03
C ASN A 256 -26.25 10.25 -14.57
N ASN A 257 -26.04 10.41 -13.28
CA ASN A 257 -25.17 11.42 -12.70
C ASN A 257 -24.54 10.89 -11.42
N VAL A 258 -23.62 9.94 -11.59
CA VAL A 258 -23.01 9.19 -10.49
C VAL A 258 -21.83 9.94 -9.90
N VAL A 259 -21.87 10.20 -8.61
CA VAL A 259 -20.69 10.63 -7.83
C VAL A 259 -19.96 9.40 -7.34
N MET A 260 -18.74 9.19 -7.79
CA MET A 260 -17.95 8.03 -7.43
C MET A 260 -16.86 8.39 -6.41
N VAL A 261 -16.70 7.55 -5.39
CA VAL A 261 -15.73 7.74 -4.29
C VAL A 261 -14.98 6.44 -4.11
N GLY A 262 -13.65 6.48 -4.07
CA GLY A 262 -12.88 5.24 -3.98
C GLY A 262 -11.55 5.33 -3.28
N ALA A 263 -11.01 4.15 -3.01
CA ALA A 263 -9.69 3.87 -2.46
C ALA A 263 -9.26 2.49 -2.94
N HIS A 264 -7.97 2.18 -2.94
CA HIS A 264 -7.59 0.79 -3.14
C HIS A 264 -7.61 0.00 -1.83
N LEU A 265 -7.92 -1.29 -1.95
CA LEU A 265 -8.12 -2.17 -0.79
C LEU A 265 -6.93 -3.08 -0.54
N ASP A 266 -6.12 -3.35 -1.55
CA ASP A 266 -4.96 -4.23 -1.44
C ASP A 266 -3.77 -3.56 -0.74
N SER A 267 -2.81 -4.38 -0.37
CA SER A 267 -1.51 -3.97 0.17
C SER A 267 -0.37 -4.52 -0.68
N VAL A 268 0.81 -3.93 -0.53
CA VAL A 268 2.07 -4.55 -0.98
C VAL A 268 2.36 -5.86 -0.24
N ASN A 269 3.29 -6.67 -0.78
CA ASN A 269 3.77 -7.89 -0.11
C ASN A 269 4.61 -7.62 1.16
N ALA A 270 4.99 -6.37 1.42
CA ALA A 270 5.90 -6.01 2.51
C ALA A 270 5.18 -5.80 3.85
N GLY A 271 3.85 -5.75 3.87
CA GLY A 271 3.11 -5.51 5.10
C GLY A 271 1.59 -5.40 4.93
N PRO A 272 0.90 -5.06 6.01
CA PRO A 272 -0.56 -5.03 6.05
C PRO A 272 -1.21 -3.88 5.27
N GLY A 273 -0.45 -2.87 4.84
CA GLY A 273 -0.97 -1.73 4.08
C GLY A 273 -2.04 -0.93 4.84
N ILE A 274 -1.84 -0.61 6.13
CA ILE A 274 -2.86 0.07 6.94
C ILE A 274 -2.91 1.57 6.66
N GLN A 275 -1.79 2.16 6.26
CA GLN A 275 -1.74 3.54 5.78
C GLN A 275 -1.97 3.58 4.28
N ASP A 276 -1.26 2.76 3.56
CA ASP A 276 -1.31 2.56 2.12
C ASP A 276 -2.01 1.23 1.79
N ASN A 277 -3.31 1.16 1.45
CA ASN A 277 -4.27 2.28 1.57
C ASN A 277 -5.46 1.87 2.47
N GLY A 278 -5.17 1.23 3.59
CA GLY A 278 -6.17 0.98 4.64
C GLY A 278 -6.77 2.25 5.22
N SER A 279 -6.05 3.41 5.15
CA SER A 279 -6.57 4.69 5.62
C SER A 279 -7.68 5.22 4.71
N GLY A 280 -7.47 5.25 3.40
CA GLY A 280 -8.49 5.64 2.43
C GLY A 280 -9.66 4.67 2.40
N SER A 281 -9.40 3.36 2.36
CA SER A 281 -10.43 2.31 2.41
C SER A 281 -11.32 2.43 3.66
N ALA A 282 -10.73 2.68 4.83
CA ALA A 282 -11.47 2.87 6.07
C ALA A 282 -12.35 4.13 6.06
N ALA A 283 -11.85 5.23 5.52
CA ALA A 283 -12.63 6.45 5.40
C ALA A 283 -13.80 6.31 4.42
N VAL A 284 -13.59 5.58 3.31
CA VAL A 284 -14.65 5.25 2.35
C VAL A 284 -15.73 4.41 3.02
N LEU A 285 -15.35 3.37 3.79
CA LEU A 285 -16.30 2.51 4.50
C LEU A 285 -17.11 3.30 5.54
N GLU A 286 -16.46 4.06 6.42
CA GLU A 286 -17.12 4.89 7.45
C GLU A 286 -18.06 5.93 6.83
N THR A 287 -17.64 6.54 5.71
CA THR A 287 -18.48 7.50 5.00
C THR A 287 -19.71 6.80 4.38
N ALA A 288 -19.52 5.63 3.79
CA ALA A 288 -20.59 4.86 3.16
C ALA A 288 -21.68 4.45 4.16
N GLU A 289 -21.31 3.93 5.33
CA GLU A 289 -22.26 3.54 6.40
C GLU A 289 -23.14 4.72 6.84
N ASN A 290 -22.56 5.91 6.90
CA ASN A 290 -23.27 7.10 7.34
C ASN A 290 -24.06 7.77 6.21
N LEU A 291 -23.55 7.73 4.97
CA LEU A 291 -24.23 8.30 3.81
C LEU A 291 -25.38 7.43 3.30
N ALA A 292 -25.33 6.12 3.50
CA ALA A 292 -26.41 5.19 3.08
C ALA A 292 -27.79 5.57 3.62
N LYS A 293 -27.84 6.28 4.74
CA LYS A 293 -29.07 6.77 5.39
C LYS A 293 -29.56 8.12 4.83
N VAL A 294 -28.84 8.71 3.88
CA VAL A 294 -29.15 10.05 3.35
C VAL A 294 -29.89 9.91 2.03
N PRO A 295 -31.03 10.60 1.85
CA PRO A 295 -31.63 10.75 0.53
C PRO A 295 -30.70 11.60 -0.34
N VAL A 296 -30.07 11.00 -1.32
CA VAL A 296 -29.13 11.66 -2.23
C VAL A 296 -29.81 12.09 -3.52
N VAL A 297 -29.33 13.17 -4.13
CA VAL A 297 -29.83 13.65 -5.44
C VAL A 297 -29.18 12.84 -6.55
N ASN A 298 -27.86 12.72 -6.51
CA ASN A 298 -27.07 11.92 -7.42
C ASN A 298 -26.85 10.54 -6.83
N LYS A 299 -26.82 9.48 -7.64
CA LYS A 299 -26.38 8.17 -7.16
C LYS A 299 -24.92 8.28 -6.66
N VAL A 300 -24.62 7.69 -5.50
CA VAL A 300 -23.25 7.62 -4.99
C VAL A 300 -22.76 6.19 -5.12
N ARG A 301 -21.61 6.03 -5.76
CA ARG A 301 -20.91 4.75 -5.92
C ARG A 301 -19.62 4.76 -5.12
N PHE A 302 -19.50 3.88 -4.13
CA PHE A 302 -18.27 3.62 -3.40
C PHE A 302 -17.51 2.51 -4.10
N ALA A 303 -16.21 2.67 -4.30
CA ALA A 303 -15.36 1.72 -4.98
C ALA A 303 -14.13 1.39 -4.13
N LEU A 304 -13.90 0.09 -3.92
CA LEU A 304 -12.69 -0.41 -3.30
C LEU A 304 -11.95 -1.28 -4.32
N TRP A 305 -10.81 -0.77 -4.78
CA TRP A 305 -10.07 -1.35 -5.89
C TRP A 305 -9.14 -2.47 -5.44
N GLY A 306 -9.04 -3.52 -6.25
CA GLY A 306 -8.02 -4.54 -6.11
C GLY A 306 -6.88 -4.34 -7.11
N ALA A 307 -5.72 -4.90 -6.78
CA ALA A 307 -4.52 -4.88 -7.59
C ALA A 307 -4.09 -3.47 -8.06
N GLU A 308 -4.26 -2.48 -7.18
CA GLU A 308 -3.72 -1.15 -7.37
C GLU A 308 -2.21 -1.20 -7.34
N GLU A 309 -1.62 -1.86 -6.34
CA GLU A 309 -0.20 -2.08 -6.09
C GLU A 309 0.52 -2.87 -7.21
N SER A 310 -0.27 -3.42 -8.12
CA SER A 310 0.21 -4.07 -9.35
C SER A 310 0.17 -3.14 -10.57
N GLY A 311 -0.14 -1.86 -10.38
CA GLY A 311 -0.20 -0.81 -11.39
C GLY A 311 -1.63 -0.47 -11.83
N LEU A 312 -2.49 -0.07 -10.91
CA LEU A 312 -3.87 0.41 -11.14
C LEU A 312 -4.75 -0.61 -11.88
N VAL A 313 -4.49 -1.92 -11.71
CA VAL A 313 -5.13 -2.93 -12.58
C VAL A 313 -6.64 -2.98 -12.39
N GLY A 314 -7.12 -2.92 -11.13
CA GLY A 314 -8.54 -3.05 -10.84
C GLY A 314 -9.38 -1.88 -11.36
N SER A 315 -8.94 -0.65 -11.12
CA SER A 315 -9.62 0.54 -11.63
C SER A 315 -9.57 0.62 -13.16
N THR A 316 -8.42 0.30 -13.76
CA THR A 316 -8.27 0.20 -15.22
C THR A 316 -9.19 -0.89 -15.81
N TYR A 317 -9.27 -2.07 -15.17
CA TYR A 317 -10.18 -3.13 -15.59
C TYR A 317 -11.64 -2.66 -15.56
N TYR A 318 -12.04 -1.98 -14.49
CA TYR A 318 -13.38 -1.44 -14.35
C TYR A 318 -13.73 -0.49 -15.49
N VAL A 319 -12.94 0.56 -15.72
CA VAL A 319 -13.19 1.57 -16.77
C VAL A 319 -13.22 0.94 -18.16
N ASN A 320 -12.30 0.01 -18.45
CA ASN A 320 -12.23 -0.64 -19.76
C ASN A 320 -13.40 -1.60 -20.03
N ASN A 321 -14.18 -1.99 -19.01
CA ASN A 321 -15.36 -2.83 -19.14
C ASN A 321 -16.68 -2.05 -19.09
N LEU A 322 -16.64 -0.73 -18.93
CA LEU A 322 -17.80 0.13 -19.07
C LEU A 322 -18.07 0.41 -20.55
N SER A 323 -19.33 0.42 -20.93
CA SER A 323 -19.77 0.98 -22.20
C SER A 323 -19.56 2.52 -22.21
N PRO A 324 -19.53 3.19 -23.37
CA PRO A 324 -19.47 4.65 -23.42
C PRO A 324 -20.61 5.33 -22.63
N ASP A 325 -21.82 4.80 -22.69
CA ASP A 325 -22.96 5.35 -21.97
C ASP A 325 -22.75 5.25 -20.45
N GLU A 326 -22.25 4.10 -19.94
CA GLU A 326 -21.93 3.92 -18.52
C GLU A 326 -20.74 4.80 -18.07
N GLN A 327 -19.80 5.12 -18.96
CA GLN A 327 -18.73 6.08 -18.66
C GLN A 327 -19.28 7.51 -18.54
N ASP A 328 -20.21 7.88 -19.40
CA ASP A 328 -20.88 9.20 -19.42
C ASP A 328 -21.79 9.39 -18.19
N GLU A 329 -22.29 8.30 -17.56
CA GLU A 329 -23.05 8.36 -16.31
C GLU A 329 -22.20 8.80 -15.12
N ILE A 330 -20.88 8.62 -15.15
CA ILE A 330 -19.97 9.00 -14.06
C ILE A 330 -19.65 10.48 -14.14
N ALA A 331 -20.28 11.27 -13.28
CA ALA A 331 -20.11 12.73 -13.25
C ALA A 331 -18.75 13.14 -12.71
N LEU A 332 -18.22 12.43 -11.68
CA LEU A 332 -16.89 12.64 -11.11
C LEU A 332 -16.44 11.41 -10.33
N TYR A 333 -15.13 11.30 -10.13
CA TYR A 333 -14.49 10.32 -9.27
C TYR A 333 -13.53 11.01 -8.28
N LEU A 334 -13.69 10.69 -7.00
CA LEU A 334 -12.83 11.15 -5.91
C LEU A 334 -12.01 9.97 -5.39
N ASN A 335 -10.69 10.03 -5.53
CA ASN A 335 -9.78 9.00 -5.00
C ASN A 335 -9.13 9.47 -3.71
N PHE A 336 -9.10 8.58 -2.71
CA PHE A 336 -8.48 8.85 -1.42
C PHE A 336 -7.39 7.83 -1.16
N ASP A 337 -6.15 8.30 -1.12
CA ASP A 337 -5.00 7.45 -0.88
C ASP A 337 -4.09 8.04 0.18
N MET A 338 -3.60 7.16 1.08
CA MET A 338 -2.68 7.49 2.17
C MET A 338 -3.09 8.68 3.04
N ILE A 339 -4.38 8.84 3.33
CA ILE A 339 -4.93 9.99 4.06
C ILE A 339 -4.67 9.97 5.58
N GLY A 340 -3.95 8.98 6.10
CA GLY A 340 -3.71 8.77 7.53
C GLY A 340 -2.25 8.55 7.92
N SER A 341 -1.27 9.04 7.16
CA SER A 341 0.15 8.85 7.44
C SER A 341 0.63 9.57 8.72
N PRO A 342 1.56 8.98 9.51
CA PRO A 342 2.02 9.57 10.78
C PRO A 342 2.71 10.93 10.65
N ASN A 343 3.35 11.22 9.53
CA ASN A 343 3.97 12.51 9.21
C ASN A 343 3.24 13.11 8.01
N SER A 344 1.92 13.23 8.13
CA SER A 344 1.05 13.61 7.04
C SER A 344 1.32 15.01 6.54
N VAL A 345 1.34 15.14 5.22
CA VAL A 345 1.03 16.35 4.49
C VAL A 345 -0.29 16.09 3.76
N PHE A 346 -1.16 17.07 3.69
CA PHE A 346 -2.38 16.95 2.89
C PHE A 346 -2.05 17.39 1.48
N PHE A 347 -1.93 16.42 0.58
CA PHE A 347 -1.79 16.70 -0.84
C PHE A 347 -3.16 16.71 -1.52
N VAL A 348 -3.39 17.69 -2.35
CA VAL A 348 -4.47 17.74 -3.32
C VAL A 348 -3.81 17.77 -4.69
N TYR A 349 -4.24 16.88 -5.60
CA TYR A 349 -3.72 16.89 -6.97
C TYR A 349 -4.08 18.19 -7.65
N ASP A 350 -3.10 18.79 -8.36
CA ASP A 350 -3.29 19.95 -9.23
C ASP A 350 -4.18 19.55 -10.41
N GLY A 351 -5.42 19.99 -10.36
CA GLY A 351 -6.45 19.59 -11.32
C GLY A 351 -6.30 20.24 -12.69
N ASP A 352 -5.64 21.39 -12.80
CA ASP A 352 -5.48 22.16 -14.04
C ASP A 352 -4.02 22.31 -14.50
N ASP A 353 -3.06 21.68 -13.80
CA ASP A 353 -1.62 21.80 -14.06
C ASP A 353 -1.11 23.26 -13.96
N SER A 354 -1.70 24.02 -13.01
CA SER A 354 -1.38 25.44 -12.83
C SER A 354 0.02 25.67 -12.26
N ASP A 355 0.55 24.70 -11.50
CA ASP A 355 1.92 24.74 -10.99
C ASP A 355 2.98 24.25 -12.03
N GLY A 356 2.55 23.55 -13.08
CA GLY A 356 3.42 23.04 -14.16
C GLY A 356 4.39 21.94 -13.70
N VAL A 357 4.05 21.21 -12.63
CA VAL A 357 4.87 20.15 -12.05
C VAL A 357 4.05 18.85 -11.94
N GLY A 358 4.64 17.72 -12.32
CA GLY A 358 4.03 16.40 -12.13
C GLY A 358 3.14 15.93 -13.26
N ALA A 359 1.94 15.45 -12.98
CA ALA A 359 1.00 14.95 -13.98
C ALA A 359 0.36 16.09 -14.76
N PRO A 360 -0.01 15.88 -16.04
CA PRO A 360 -0.76 16.89 -16.79
C PRO A 360 -2.15 17.10 -16.20
N ALA A 361 -2.78 18.24 -16.55
CA ALA A 361 -4.14 18.59 -16.15
C ALA A 361 -5.12 17.41 -16.27
N GLY A 362 -5.96 17.30 -15.28
CA GLY A 362 -7.04 16.31 -15.24
C GLY A 362 -8.15 16.58 -16.26
N PRO A 363 -9.19 15.75 -16.29
CA PRO A 363 -10.39 16.01 -17.10
C PRO A 363 -11.06 17.35 -16.71
N PRO A 364 -11.85 17.96 -17.60
CA PRO A 364 -12.58 19.19 -17.28
C PRO A 364 -13.38 19.08 -15.99
N GLY A 365 -13.20 20.04 -15.06
CA GLY A 365 -13.81 20.06 -13.74
C GLY A 365 -12.90 19.56 -12.61
N SER A 366 -11.71 19.04 -12.92
CA SER A 366 -10.73 18.65 -11.90
C SER A 366 -10.23 19.85 -11.10
N ASP A 367 -10.09 21.03 -11.73
CA ASP A 367 -9.85 22.32 -11.11
C ASP A 367 -10.90 22.68 -10.02
N ALA A 368 -12.15 22.45 -10.31
CA ALA A 368 -13.22 22.70 -9.33
C ALA A 368 -13.19 21.74 -8.13
N ILE A 369 -12.72 20.50 -8.31
CA ILE A 369 -12.50 19.55 -7.23
C ILE A 369 -11.33 20.00 -6.35
N GLU A 370 -10.23 20.42 -6.95
CA GLU A 370 -9.06 21.00 -6.28
C GLU A 370 -9.46 22.19 -5.42
N GLU A 371 -10.10 23.22 -6.00
CA GLU A 371 -10.59 24.40 -5.29
C GLU A 371 -11.49 24.03 -4.08
N LEU A 372 -12.32 22.99 -4.24
CA LEU A 372 -13.19 22.51 -3.16
C LEU A 372 -12.38 21.96 -1.98
N PHE A 373 -11.39 21.12 -2.25
CA PHE A 373 -10.53 20.53 -1.20
C PHE A 373 -9.66 21.58 -0.53
N GLU A 374 -9.07 22.50 -1.27
CA GLU A 374 -8.31 23.64 -0.73
C GLU A 374 -9.20 24.53 0.16
N GLY A 375 -10.40 24.85 -0.30
CA GLY A 375 -11.36 25.62 0.47
C GLY A 375 -11.77 24.93 1.78
N CYS A 376 -11.94 23.62 1.76
CA CYS A 376 -12.21 22.82 2.95
C CYS A 376 -11.02 22.83 3.92
N ALA A 377 -9.81 22.66 3.43
CA ALA A 377 -8.60 22.66 4.24
C ALA A 377 -8.30 24.01 4.89
N VAL A 378 -8.47 25.11 4.15
CA VAL A 378 -8.36 26.47 4.68
C VAL A 378 -9.41 26.71 5.77
N SER A 379 -10.64 26.29 5.57
CA SER A 379 -11.72 26.41 6.56
C SER A 379 -11.45 25.59 7.83
N ALA A 380 -10.81 24.43 7.69
CA ALA A 380 -10.41 23.55 8.78
C ALA A 380 -9.07 23.97 9.43
N LYS A 381 -8.38 24.98 8.87
CA LYS A 381 -7.03 25.43 9.29
C LYS A 381 -5.95 24.36 9.16
N TRP A 382 -6.09 23.48 8.18
CA TRP A 382 -5.03 22.54 7.79
C TRP A 382 -4.07 23.26 6.83
N GLY A 383 -2.77 22.97 6.97
CA GLY A 383 -1.82 23.31 5.90
C GLY A 383 -2.04 22.34 4.77
N VAL A 384 -2.24 22.84 3.56
CA VAL A 384 -2.35 22.03 2.33
C VAL A 384 -1.24 22.47 1.42
N GLU A 385 -0.57 21.52 0.84
CA GLU A 385 0.33 21.72 -0.29
C GLU A 385 -0.34 21.11 -1.51
N THR A 386 -0.49 21.90 -2.58
CA THR A 386 -0.85 21.39 -3.90
C THR A 386 0.42 20.90 -4.56
N GLU A 387 0.41 19.65 -5.00
CA GLU A 387 1.53 19.10 -5.77
C GLU A 387 0.98 18.28 -6.94
N GLY A 388 1.59 18.49 -8.09
CA GLY A 388 1.51 17.56 -9.18
C GLY A 388 2.12 16.22 -8.76
N SER A 389 1.50 15.11 -9.10
CA SER A 389 2.04 13.78 -8.79
C SER A 389 3.37 13.56 -9.51
N GLU A 390 4.42 13.20 -8.78
CA GLU A 390 5.67 12.70 -9.38
C GLU A 390 5.47 11.34 -10.09
#